data_3d9b4904541ef9d0dcf5535762ee22c3
#
_entry.id   3d9b4904541ef9d0dcf5535762ee22c3
#
_cell.length_a   1.000
_cell.length_b   1.000
_cell.length_c   1.000
_cell.angle_alpha   90.00
_cell.angle_beta   90.00
_cell.angle_gamma   90.00
#
_symmetry.space_group_name_H-M   'P 1'
#
loop_
_entity.id
_entity.type
_entity.pdbx_description
1 polymer ?
#
loop_
_entity_poly.entity_id
_entity_poly.type
_entity_poly.pdbx_seq_one_letter_code
_entity_poly.pdbx_strand_id
1 'polypeptide(L)'
;GPERANLDLLAAEPFTVGKDLKLTFRLHNPTDEAMEDLQLTSRRGDAVEDTAQARTQLATGEFPYYGPSTSTAPLQPGESREVTFQVPTSLHGEQTLAIEEPGSYPLLFTLTGTVGGEAVSFAEERLVGQLKGKKQALGDAPSDPTPHDLTVVYPISADIDSVPGGAGGEDLILSSDELAGELAEGGRLDRLVSTYANHDLRGAGCVAIDPALLDTVNRMAEGYKVGSARPPQAERPKRLRDSWFTNEDDVHLEPGTGKEDAARWLKRLRELDCFMSMPWANANASSVAKANNPFLTYEGLQRGNHTIERILGAKPATTVLAVGSGYVDQQLPLPALVADNTSWPGRAVTFDASLGALLAQTGSKPQTVGYSNPELRYDYSLDSDLSRAITGGAALSLAASDDTVARLPNYLDPSAAEYALDSAEALIDSGQSHPRTVGSLKQETAAPGSLPGSPFSDP
;
A
#
# COMPACT_ATOMS: atom_id res chain seq x y z
N GLY A 1 -2.96 -14.79 -9.27
CA GLY A 1 -2.32 -15.05 -7.98
C GLY A 1 -2.65 -16.45 -7.51
N PRO A 2 -1.86 -17.07 -6.62
CA PRO A 2 -2.22 -18.37 -6.09
C PRO A 2 -3.60 -18.27 -5.45
N GLU A 3 -4.47 -19.24 -5.74
CA GLU A 3 -5.75 -19.36 -5.08
C GLU A 3 -5.50 -19.31 -3.59
N ARG A 4 -5.95 -18.24 -2.98
CA ARG A 4 -5.75 -18.06 -1.55
C ARG A 4 -6.48 -19.14 -0.80
N ALA A 5 -5.79 -19.59 0.21
CA ALA A 5 -6.29 -20.47 1.21
C ALA A 5 -7.74 -20.12 1.62
N ASN A 6 -8.41 -21.01 2.03
CA ASN A 6 -9.73 -21.34 2.47
C ASN A 6 -10.45 -20.29 3.36
N LEU A 7 -9.84 -19.16 3.68
CA LEU A 7 -10.36 -18.15 4.61
C LEU A 7 -10.03 -16.73 4.18
N ASP A 8 -11.06 -15.92 3.89
CA ASP A 8 -10.92 -14.50 3.58
C ASP A 8 -11.85 -13.66 4.47
N LEU A 9 -11.32 -12.62 5.09
CA LEU A 9 -12.14 -11.63 5.77
C LEU A 9 -12.74 -10.68 4.74
N LEU A 10 -14.08 -10.68 4.62
CA LEU A 10 -14.81 -9.85 3.64
C LEU A 10 -15.33 -8.55 4.22
N ALA A 11 -15.76 -8.57 5.49
CA ALA A 11 -16.34 -7.41 6.16
C ALA A 11 -16.06 -7.48 7.66
N ALA A 12 -15.90 -6.30 8.27
CA ALA A 12 -15.81 -6.14 9.71
C ALA A 12 -16.49 -4.83 10.10
N GLU A 13 -17.34 -4.86 11.13
CA GLU A 13 -17.85 -3.64 11.74
C GLU A 13 -16.73 -2.97 12.57
N PRO A 14 -16.77 -1.64 12.77
CA PRO A 14 -15.80 -0.96 13.62
C PRO A 14 -15.73 -1.58 15.01
N PHE A 15 -14.50 -1.84 15.49
CA PHE A 15 -14.30 -2.46 16.80
C PHE A 15 -14.46 -1.42 17.91
N THR A 16 -15.28 -1.75 18.91
CA THR A 16 -15.56 -0.89 20.06
C THR A 16 -15.51 -1.70 21.34
N VAL A 17 -14.82 -1.19 22.36
CA VAL A 17 -14.77 -1.83 23.68
C VAL A 17 -16.18 -2.02 24.24
N GLY A 18 -16.45 -3.20 24.77
CA GLY A 18 -17.74 -3.58 25.35
C GLY A 18 -18.81 -3.97 24.32
N LYS A 19 -18.45 -4.04 23.04
CA LYS A 19 -19.30 -4.60 21.98
C LYS A 19 -18.63 -5.84 21.38
N ASP A 20 -19.45 -6.75 20.89
CA ASP A 20 -18.97 -7.92 20.16
C ASP A 20 -18.28 -7.48 18.86
N LEU A 21 -17.21 -8.19 18.49
CA LEU A 21 -16.64 -8.06 17.16
C LEU A 21 -17.57 -8.77 16.18
N LYS A 22 -17.89 -8.11 15.08
CA LYS A 22 -18.72 -8.68 14.02
C LYS A 22 -17.93 -8.73 12.73
N LEU A 23 -17.62 -9.95 12.29
CA LEU A 23 -16.80 -10.22 11.12
C LEU A 23 -17.53 -11.16 10.18
N THR A 24 -17.34 -10.97 8.88
CA THR A 24 -17.84 -11.88 7.85
C THR A 24 -16.66 -12.45 7.10
N PHE A 25 -16.58 -13.78 7.08
CA PHE A 25 -15.54 -14.52 6.37
C PHE A 25 -16.15 -15.28 5.19
N ARG A 26 -15.38 -15.40 4.13
CA ARG A 26 -15.61 -16.38 3.06
C ARG A 26 -14.70 -17.56 3.27
N LEU A 27 -15.29 -18.75 3.35
CA LEU A 27 -14.61 -20.03 3.35
C LEU A 27 -14.67 -20.61 1.95
N HIS A 28 -13.59 -21.21 1.48
CA HIS A 28 -13.54 -21.87 0.18
C HIS A 28 -12.79 -23.20 0.29
N ASN A 29 -13.34 -24.23 -0.35
CA ASN A 29 -12.68 -25.53 -0.48
C ASN A 29 -12.05 -25.67 -1.87
N PRO A 30 -10.74 -25.43 -2.03
CA PRO A 30 -10.06 -25.55 -3.32
C PRO A 30 -9.67 -27.00 -3.66
N THR A 31 -9.94 -27.96 -2.77
CA THR A 31 -9.55 -29.36 -2.93
C THR A 31 -10.63 -30.18 -3.64
N ASP A 32 -10.28 -31.40 -4.00
CA ASP A 32 -11.18 -32.39 -4.59
C ASP A 32 -11.86 -33.30 -3.53
N GLU A 33 -11.59 -33.08 -2.25
CA GLU A 33 -12.22 -33.78 -1.14
C GLU A 33 -13.10 -32.85 -0.29
N ALA A 34 -14.14 -33.42 0.35
CA ALA A 34 -15.01 -32.64 1.24
C ALA A 34 -14.26 -32.25 2.52
N MET A 35 -14.46 -31.04 2.98
CA MET A 35 -13.99 -30.53 4.27
C MET A 35 -15.14 -30.61 5.27
N GLU A 36 -14.92 -31.40 6.36
CA GLU A 36 -15.92 -31.69 7.37
C GLU A 36 -15.52 -31.13 8.74
N ASP A 37 -16.44 -31.11 9.68
CA ASP A 37 -16.22 -30.63 11.06
C ASP A 37 -15.59 -29.27 11.14
N LEU A 38 -16.00 -28.38 10.25
CA LEU A 38 -15.41 -27.02 10.11
C LEU A 38 -15.68 -26.17 11.35
N GLN A 39 -14.61 -25.62 11.90
CA GLN A 39 -14.65 -24.67 13.00
C GLN A 39 -13.81 -23.45 12.66
N LEU A 40 -14.40 -22.28 12.90
CA LEU A 40 -13.69 -21.00 12.87
C LEU A 40 -13.48 -20.55 14.33
N THR A 41 -12.22 -20.39 14.71
CA THR A 41 -11.82 -20.04 16.09
C THR A 41 -11.27 -18.61 16.13
N SER A 42 -11.37 -17.99 17.30
CA SER A 42 -10.82 -16.66 17.56
C SER A 42 -9.83 -16.68 18.71
N ARG A 43 -8.74 -15.94 18.57
CA ARG A 43 -7.74 -15.73 19.62
C ARG A 43 -7.23 -14.31 19.57
N ARG A 44 -6.66 -13.80 20.67
CA ARG A 44 -5.96 -12.53 20.72
C ARG A 44 -4.64 -12.61 21.48
N GLY A 45 -3.76 -11.67 21.16
CA GLY A 45 -2.59 -11.33 21.97
C GLY A 45 -2.89 -10.23 22.99
N ASP A 46 -1.86 -9.85 23.74
CA ASP A 46 -1.91 -8.65 24.59
C ASP A 46 -2.01 -7.39 23.72
N ALA A 47 -2.54 -6.31 24.30
CA ALA A 47 -2.52 -5.00 23.65
C ALA A 47 -1.07 -4.62 23.32
N VAL A 48 -0.87 -4.09 22.12
CA VAL A 48 0.43 -3.59 21.67
C VAL A 48 0.51 -2.08 21.90
N GLU A 49 1.67 -1.59 22.29
CA GLU A 49 1.89 -0.19 22.65
C GLU A 49 2.51 0.63 21.52
N ASP A 50 3.21 -0.04 20.60
CA ASP A 50 3.90 0.60 19.48
C ASP A 50 3.91 -0.27 18.22
N THR A 51 4.37 0.31 17.13
CA THR A 51 4.42 -0.33 15.81
C THR A 51 5.41 -1.50 15.77
N ALA A 52 6.51 -1.44 16.51
CA ALA A 52 7.49 -2.52 16.57
C ALA A 52 6.90 -3.75 17.28
N GLN A 53 6.18 -3.55 18.38
CA GLN A 53 5.46 -4.63 19.05
C GLN A 53 4.37 -5.23 18.16
N ALA A 54 3.60 -4.39 17.46
CA ALA A 54 2.58 -4.87 16.54
C ALA A 54 3.17 -5.76 15.44
N ARG A 55 4.27 -5.34 14.86
CA ARG A 55 4.99 -6.10 13.83
C ARG A 55 5.53 -7.43 14.37
N THR A 56 6.17 -7.42 15.53
CA THR A 56 6.70 -8.61 16.18
C THR A 56 5.57 -9.59 16.51
N GLN A 57 4.48 -9.11 17.06
CA GLN A 57 3.36 -9.92 17.46
C GLN A 57 2.68 -10.62 16.27
N LEU A 58 2.50 -9.93 15.15
CA LEU A 58 1.98 -10.55 13.92
C LEU A 58 2.92 -11.63 13.39
N ALA A 59 4.22 -11.45 13.51
CA ALA A 59 5.23 -12.36 12.99
C ALA A 59 5.47 -13.60 13.88
N THR A 60 5.52 -13.42 15.20
CA THR A 60 5.87 -14.51 16.15
C THR A 60 4.69 -15.32 16.64
N GLY A 61 3.49 -14.81 16.53
CA GLY A 61 2.28 -15.61 16.60
C GLY A 61 1.89 -16.18 17.96
N GLU A 62 2.23 -15.54 19.07
CA GLU A 62 1.66 -15.89 20.36
C GLU A 62 0.32 -15.18 20.57
N PHE A 63 -0.75 -15.96 20.62
CA PHE A 63 -2.12 -15.47 20.89
C PHE A 63 -2.70 -16.30 22.05
N PRO A 64 -2.35 -15.96 23.30
CA PRO A 64 -2.63 -16.79 24.45
C PRO A 64 -4.08 -16.75 24.92
N TYR A 65 -4.86 -15.75 24.49
CA TYR A 65 -6.24 -15.59 24.91
C TYR A 65 -7.20 -16.18 23.90
N TYR A 66 -7.91 -17.21 24.30
CA TYR A 66 -8.85 -17.93 23.46
C TYR A 66 -10.25 -17.34 23.62
N GLY A 67 -10.85 -16.99 22.48
CA GLY A 67 -12.25 -16.59 22.39
C GLY A 67 -13.15 -17.74 21.96
N PRO A 68 -14.38 -17.43 21.53
CA PRO A 68 -15.32 -18.41 21.07
C PRO A 68 -14.88 -19.00 19.71
N SER A 69 -15.47 -20.15 19.41
CA SER A 69 -15.46 -20.74 18.07
C SER A 69 -16.88 -20.86 17.52
N THR A 70 -17.00 -20.90 16.21
CA THR A 70 -18.27 -21.19 15.53
C THR A 70 -18.08 -22.33 14.55
N SER A 71 -19.08 -23.20 14.46
CA SER A 71 -19.09 -24.31 13.51
C SER A 71 -19.91 -23.94 12.27
N THR A 72 -19.54 -24.52 11.15
CA THR A 72 -20.30 -24.41 9.90
C THR A 72 -20.45 -25.78 9.25
N ALA A 73 -21.42 -25.93 8.38
CA ALA A 73 -21.67 -27.15 7.66
C ALA A 73 -20.47 -27.51 6.76
N PRO A 74 -20.28 -28.78 6.40
CA PRO A 74 -19.21 -29.20 5.49
C PRO A 74 -19.20 -28.42 4.19
N LEU A 75 -18.02 -28.23 3.61
CA LEU A 75 -17.79 -27.66 2.29
C LEU A 75 -17.46 -28.77 1.30
N GLN A 76 -18.24 -28.86 0.23
CA GLN A 76 -17.96 -29.75 -0.88
C GLN A 76 -16.78 -29.22 -1.73
N PRO A 77 -16.12 -30.05 -2.54
CA PRO A 77 -15.08 -29.59 -3.47
C PRO A 77 -15.53 -28.38 -4.30
N GLY A 78 -14.73 -27.34 -4.32
CA GLY A 78 -15.00 -26.08 -5.04
C GLY A 78 -16.08 -25.20 -4.42
N GLU A 79 -16.71 -25.59 -3.33
CA GLU A 79 -17.74 -24.80 -2.65
C GLU A 79 -17.14 -23.61 -1.91
N SER A 80 -17.85 -22.48 -1.95
CA SER A 80 -17.56 -21.31 -1.11
C SER A 80 -18.79 -20.95 -0.27
N ARG A 81 -18.55 -20.46 0.94
CA ARG A 81 -19.62 -20.05 1.87
C ARG A 81 -19.19 -18.83 2.68
N GLU A 82 -20.09 -17.90 2.86
CA GLU A 82 -19.92 -16.79 3.78
C GLU A 82 -20.42 -17.17 5.18
N VAL A 83 -19.62 -16.84 6.19
CA VAL A 83 -19.93 -17.08 7.60
C VAL A 83 -19.77 -15.77 8.36
N THR A 84 -20.80 -15.34 9.05
CA THR A 84 -20.74 -14.24 10.00
C THR A 84 -20.29 -14.75 11.36
N PHE A 85 -19.21 -14.20 11.89
CA PHE A 85 -18.66 -14.58 13.17
C PHE A 85 -18.81 -13.40 14.14
N GLN A 86 -19.60 -13.62 15.18
CA GLN A 86 -19.79 -12.67 16.26
C GLN A 86 -18.97 -13.10 17.45
N VAL A 87 -17.99 -12.29 17.87
CA VAL A 87 -17.01 -12.62 18.90
C VAL A 87 -17.20 -11.70 20.10
N PRO A 88 -17.69 -12.21 21.24
CA PRO A 88 -17.83 -11.44 22.46
C PRO A 88 -16.47 -10.95 22.99
N THR A 89 -16.45 -9.73 23.48
CA THR A 89 -15.29 -9.09 24.13
C THR A 89 -15.52 -8.78 25.62
N SER A 90 -16.76 -8.89 26.11
CA SER A 90 -17.09 -8.64 27.50
C SER A 90 -16.41 -9.63 28.44
N LEU A 91 -16.00 -9.19 29.63
CA LEU A 91 -15.47 -10.07 30.69
C LEU A 91 -16.53 -11.00 31.28
N HIS A 92 -17.81 -10.69 31.10
CA HIS A 92 -18.91 -11.44 31.65
C HIS A 92 -19.40 -12.43 30.60
N GLY A 93 -19.11 -13.69 30.79
CA GLY A 93 -19.57 -14.77 29.92
C GLY A 93 -18.53 -15.88 29.76
N GLU A 94 -19.00 -17.06 29.32
CA GLU A 94 -18.16 -18.15 28.93
C GLU A 94 -17.65 -17.86 27.51
N GLN A 95 -16.36 -18.05 27.27
CA GLN A 95 -15.73 -17.86 25.95
C GLN A 95 -15.87 -16.45 25.36
N THR A 96 -15.11 -15.54 25.85
CA THR A 96 -14.95 -14.18 25.34
C THR A 96 -13.47 -13.85 25.17
N LEU A 97 -13.15 -12.91 24.29
CA LEU A 97 -11.77 -12.41 24.17
C LEU A 97 -11.34 -11.53 25.37
N ALA A 98 -12.27 -11.18 26.28
CA ALA A 98 -12.00 -10.46 27.52
C ALA A 98 -11.18 -9.17 27.30
N ILE A 99 -11.68 -8.26 26.47
CA ILE A 99 -11.05 -6.97 26.20
C ILE A 99 -11.82 -5.87 26.94
N GLU A 100 -11.21 -5.33 27.98
CA GLU A 100 -11.83 -4.29 28.81
C GLU A 100 -11.45 -2.87 28.42
N GLU A 101 -10.24 -2.69 27.87
CA GLU A 101 -9.66 -1.38 27.64
C GLU A 101 -9.52 -1.08 26.14
N PRO A 102 -9.68 0.19 25.73
CA PRO A 102 -9.33 0.60 24.39
C PRO A 102 -7.86 0.31 24.09
N GLY A 103 -7.57 -0.03 22.86
CA GLY A 103 -6.20 -0.28 22.43
C GLY A 103 -6.14 -1.05 21.13
N SER A 104 -4.94 -1.36 20.71
CA SER A 104 -4.66 -2.16 19.53
C SER A 104 -4.31 -3.59 19.92
N TYR A 105 -5.09 -4.55 19.45
CA TYR A 105 -4.98 -5.95 19.82
C TYR A 105 -4.69 -6.82 18.61
N PRO A 106 -3.64 -7.64 18.68
CA PRO A 106 -3.43 -8.70 17.68
C PRO A 106 -4.55 -9.74 17.76
N LEU A 107 -5.15 -10.06 16.64
CA LEU A 107 -6.22 -11.03 16.49
C LEU A 107 -5.80 -12.12 15.53
N LEU A 108 -6.17 -13.36 15.86
CA LEU A 108 -5.94 -14.54 15.05
C LEU A 108 -7.26 -15.30 14.88
N PHE A 109 -7.63 -15.55 13.64
CA PHE A 109 -8.74 -16.42 13.28
C PHE A 109 -8.21 -17.63 12.55
N THR A 110 -8.63 -18.82 12.95
CA THR A 110 -8.14 -20.09 12.40
C THR A 110 -9.31 -20.94 11.93
N LEU A 111 -9.24 -21.41 10.70
CA LEU A 111 -10.18 -22.40 10.16
C LEU A 111 -9.57 -23.79 10.30
N THR A 112 -10.25 -24.65 11.03
CA THR A 112 -9.88 -26.05 11.23
C THR A 112 -11.02 -26.97 10.81
N GLY A 113 -10.73 -28.23 10.61
CA GLY A 113 -11.71 -29.26 10.28
C GLY A 113 -11.05 -30.60 10.02
N THR A 114 -11.74 -31.48 9.29
CA THR A 114 -11.25 -32.81 8.90
C THR A 114 -11.36 -33.04 7.40
N VAL A 115 -10.39 -33.74 6.85
CA VAL A 115 -10.42 -34.26 5.47
C VAL A 115 -10.10 -35.76 5.55
N GLY A 116 -10.98 -36.61 5.03
CA GLY A 116 -10.79 -38.05 5.09
C GLY A 116 -10.68 -38.63 6.52
N GLY A 117 -11.24 -37.90 7.51
CA GLY A 117 -11.16 -38.26 8.92
C GLY A 117 -9.88 -37.77 9.64
N GLU A 118 -8.97 -37.12 8.97
CA GLU A 118 -7.77 -36.49 9.56
C GLU A 118 -8.00 -35.05 9.90
N ALA A 119 -7.58 -34.60 11.09
CA ALA A 119 -7.68 -33.21 11.52
C ALA A 119 -6.68 -32.35 10.78
N VAL A 120 -7.17 -31.19 10.23
CA VAL A 120 -6.38 -30.27 9.44
C VAL A 120 -6.64 -28.84 9.92
N SER A 121 -5.57 -28.03 10.00
CA SER A 121 -5.66 -26.57 10.08
C SER A 121 -5.54 -26.02 8.66
N PHE A 122 -6.63 -25.45 8.12
CA PHE A 122 -6.70 -25.06 6.72
C PHE A 122 -6.10 -23.70 6.45
N ALA A 123 -6.42 -22.72 7.30
CA ALA A 123 -6.01 -21.34 7.08
C ALA A 123 -6.01 -20.52 8.37
N GLU A 124 -5.23 -19.46 8.37
CA GLU A 124 -5.17 -18.48 9.43
C GLU A 124 -5.32 -17.08 8.83
N GLU A 125 -6.01 -16.20 9.55
CA GLU A 125 -6.07 -14.75 9.31
C GLU A 125 -5.53 -14.02 10.53
N ARG A 126 -4.58 -13.12 10.30
CA ARG A 126 -3.97 -12.29 11.34
C ARG A 126 -4.20 -10.82 11.04
N LEU A 127 -4.54 -10.06 12.06
CA LEU A 127 -4.68 -8.62 11.95
C LEU A 127 -4.41 -7.95 13.30
N VAL A 128 -4.14 -6.66 13.29
CA VAL A 128 -4.18 -5.82 14.48
C VAL A 128 -5.43 -4.97 14.39
N GLY A 129 -6.34 -5.15 15.33
CA GLY A 129 -7.59 -4.42 15.43
C GLY A 129 -7.52 -3.32 16.48
N GLN A 130 -7.90 -2.10 16.14
CA GLN A 130 -8.04 -1.01 17.08
C GLN A 130 -9.44 -1.04 17.68
N LEU A 131 -9.54 -1.33 19.00
CA LEU A 131 -10.77 -1.20 19.75
C LEU A 131 -10.85 0.20 20.35
N LYS A 132 -11.82 0.96 19.90
CA LYS A 132 -12.06 2.33 20.38
C LYS A 132 -12.90 2.30 21.66
N GLY A 133 -12.63 3.25 22.58
CA GLY A 133 -13.43 3.43 23.78
C GLY A 133 -14.88 3.83 23.44
N LYS A 134 -15.77 3.63 24.40
CA LYS A 134 -17.11 4.28 24.35
C LYS A 134 -16.88 5.79 24.28
N LYS A 135 -17.64 6.51 23.45
CA LYS A 135 -17.65 7.99 23.52
C LYS A 135 -17.82 8.38 24.99
N GLN A 136 -16.78 9.02 25.56
CA GLN A 136 -16.87 9.54 26.91
C GLN A 136 -18.05 10.54 26.96
N ALA A 137 -18.88 10.41 27.96
CA ALA A 137 -19.89 11.42 28.26
C ALA A 137 -19.19 12.76 28.48
N LEU A 138 -19.75 13.84 27.95
CA LEU A 138 -19.28 15.22 28.18
C LEU A 138 -19.04 15.43 29.70
N GLY A 139 -17.80 15.44 30.14
CA GLY A 139 -17.45 15.64 31.56
C GLY A 139 -16.06 15.15 31.96
N ASP A 140 -15.54 14.12 31.32
CA ASP A 140 -14.19 13.64 31.57
C ASP A 140 -13.28 14.09 30.41
N ALA A 141 -12.79 15.32 30.49
CA ALA A 141 -11.68 15.72 29.60
C ALA A 141 -10.47 14.89 30.04
N PRO A 142 -9.88 14.06 29.13
CA PRO A 142 -8.57 13.48 29.39
C PRO A 142 -7.62 14.64 29.64
N SER A 143 -6.69 14.49 30.59
CA SER A 143 -5.54 15.36 30.72
C SER A 143 -4.94 15.52 29.34
N ASP A 144 -5.00 16.73 28.79
CA ASP A 144 -4.69 17.12 27.42
C ASP A 144 -3.35 16.50 26.98
N PRO A 145 -3.35 15.41 26.19
CA PRO A 145 -2.08 14.91 25.69
C PRO A 145 -1.55 15.95 24.73
N THR A 146 -0.30 16.37 24.87
CA THR A 146 0.36 17.25 23.92
C THR A 146 0.24 16.61 22.53
N PRO A 147 -0.44 17.24 21.56
CA PRO A 147 -0.64 16.63 20.26
C PRO A 147 0.71 16.47 19.57
N HIS A 148 0.93 15.31 18.93
CA HIS A 148 2.09 15.05 18.13
C HIS A 148 1.81 15.39 16.65
N ASP A 149 2.86 15.77 15.94
CA ASP A 149 2.75 16.12 14.52
C ASP A 149 2.51 14.89 13.66
N LEU A 150 1.61 15.01 12.69
CA LEU A 150 1.31 13.97 11.72
C LEU A 150 1.42 14.53 10.30
N THR A 151 2.17 13.84 9.46
CA THR A 151 2.24 14.05 8.01
C THR A 151 1.95 12.74 7.31
N VAL A 152 1.15 12.77 6.25
CA VAL A 152 0.79 11.59 5.46
C VAL A 152 1.30 11.73 4.03
N VAL A 153 2.15 10.84 3.60
CA VAL A 153 2.64 10.75 2.22
C VAL A 153 1.85 9.67 1.49
N TYR A 154 1.15 10.08 0.45
CA TYR A 154 0.20 9.29 -0.32
C TYR A 154 0.74 9.02 -1.73
N PRO A 155 1.39 7.86 -1.99
CA PRO A 155 1.96 7.56 -3.29
C PRO A 155 0.90 7.24 -4.34
N ILE A 156 1.10 7.75 -5.55
CA ILE A 156 0.34 7.38 -6.74
C ILE A 156 1.33 6.91 -7.80
N SER A 157 1.30 5.63 -8.09
CA SER A 157 2.12 4.98 -9.12
C SER A 157 1.36 3.84 -9.79
N ALA A 158 1.80 3.47 -10.97
CA ALA A 158 1.30 2.32 -11.71
C ALA A 158 2.42 1.74 -12.57
N ASP A 159 2.24 0.51 -13.03
CA ASP A 159 3.12 -0.05 -14.04
C ASP A 159 2.89 0.65 -15.37
N ILE A 160 3.98 0.99 -16.02
CA ILE A 160 3.99 1.60 -17.34
C ILE A 160 4.74 0.68 -18.28
N ASP A 161 4.02 0.11 -19.20
CA ASP A 161 4.59 -0.78 -20.22
C ASP A 161 4.54 -0.10 -21.58
N SER A 162 5.53 0.75 -21.82
CA SER A 162 5.66 1.51 -23.06
C SER A 162 6.68 0.89 -24.01
N VAL A 163 6.35 0.88 -25.30
CA VAL A 163 7.29 0.49 -26.33
C VAL A 163 8.34 1.59 -26.50
N PRO A 164 9.64 1.30 -26.30
CA PRO A 164 10.70 2.31 -26.36
C PRO A 164 10.73 3.05 -27.69
N GLY A 165 10.99 4.35 -27.63
CA GLY A 165 11.29 5.19 -28.79
C GLY A 165 12.79 5.33 -29.00
N GLY A 166 13.20 5.69 -30.22
CA GLY A 166 14.62 5.83 -30.57
C GLY A 166 15.19 7.24 -30.42
N ALA A 167 14.38 8.27 -30.63
CA ALA A 167 14.83 9.66 -30.72
C ALA A 167 14.14 10.62 -29.73
N GLY A 168 13.09 10.18 -29.07
CA GLY A 168 12.22 11.05 -28.27
C GLY A 168 11.22 11.84 -29.16
N GLY A 169 10.08 12.16 -28.61
CA GLY A 169 9.02 12.87 -29.35
C GLY A 169 8.17 12.01 -30.26
N GLU A 170 8.42 10.70 -30.34
CA GLU A 170 7.56 9.78 -31.06
C GLU A 170 6.21 9.61 -30.35
N ASP A 171 5.20 9.17 -31.13
CA ASP A 171 3.89 8.81 -30.59
C ASP A 171 4.02 7.78 -29.45
N LEU A 172 3.21 7.94 -28.42
CA LEU A 172 3.15 6.97 -27.34
C LEU A 172 2.54 5.66 -27.84
N ILE A 173 3.26 4.58 -27.62
CA ILE A 173 2.77 3.21 -27.83
C ILE A 173 2.90 2.47 -26.51
N LEU A 174 1.77 1.95 -26.00
CA LEU A 174 1.74 1.04 -24.86
C LEU A 174 1.63 -0.39 -25.34
N SER A 175 2.28 -1.32 -24.65
CA SER A 175 2.21 -2.74 -25.02
C SER A 175 0.87 -3.39 -24.64
N SER A 176 0.13 -2.78 -23.69
CA SER A 176 -1.23 -3.16 -23.34
C SER A 176 -2.06 -1.92 -23.00
N ASP A 177 -3.38 -2.07 -22.92
CA ASP A 177 -4.30 -1.00 -22.54
C ASP A 177 -4.75 -1.10 -21.06
N GLU A 178 -4.01 -1.83 -20.24
CA GLU A 178 -4.32 -2.02 -18.80
C GLU A 178 -4.37 -0.70 -18.03
N LEU A 179 -3.47 0.23 -18.34
CA LEU A 179 -3.44 1.54 -17.71
C LEU A 179 -4.73 2.35 -17.97
N ALA A 180 -5.34 2.20 -19.14
CA ALA A 180 -6.65 2.80 -19.43
C ALA A 180 -7.73 2.27 -18.47
N GLY A 181 -7.71 0.99 -18.14
CA GLY A 181 -8.61 0.39 -17.14
C GLY A 181 -8.38 0.94 -15.73
N GLU A 182 -7.15 1.23 -15.34
CA GLU A 182 -6.86 1.84 -14.05
C GLU A 182 -7.32 3.31 -13.96
N LEU A 183 -7.33 4.03 -15.07
CA LEU A 183 -7.76 5.43 -15.18
C LEU A 183 -9.28 5.58 -15.37
N ALA A 184 -9.95 4.55 -15.87
CA ALA A 184 -11.39 4.54 -16.07
C ALA A 184 -12.14 4.72 -14.75
N GLU A 185 -13.40 5.16 -14.83
CA GLU A 185 -14.26 5.32 -13.66
C GLU A 185 -14.32 4.02 -12.84
N GLY A 186 -14.00 4.09 -11.56
CA GLY A 186 -13.91 2.94 -10.66
C GLY A 186 -12.61 2.14 -10.77
N GLY A 187 -11.71 2.47 -11.69
CA GLY A 187 -10.38 1.89 -11.75
C GLY A 187 -9.49 2.31 -10.57
N ARG A 188 -8.39 1.59 -10.37
CA ARG A 188 -7.53 1.81 -9.20
C ARG A 188 -7.03 3.24 -9.08
N LEU A 189 -6.48 3.81 -10.15
CA LEU A 189 -5.96 5.18 -10.15
C LEU A 189 -7.07 6.23 -9.98
N ASP A 190 -8.24 6.02 -10.58
CA ASP A 190 -9.41 6.86 -10.39
C ASP A 190 -9.87 6.86 -8.92
N ARG A 191 -9.95 5.69 -8.31
CA ARG A 191 -10.32 5.54 -6.90
C ARG A 191 -9.28 6.13 -5.96
N LEU A 192 -7.97 6.02 -6.26
CA LEU A 192 -6.91 6.63 -5.44
C LEU A 192 -7.06 8.15 -5.35
N VAL A 193 -7.31 8.82 -6.47
CA VAL A 193 -7.54 10.27 -6.49
C VAL A 193 -8.83 10.63 -5.75
N SER A 194 -9.91 9.88 -5.96
CA SER A 194 -11.18 10.10 -5.26
C SER A 194 -11.05 9.91 -3.76
N THR A 195 -10.40 8.85 -3.33
CA THR A 195 -10.21 8.53 -1.91
C THR A 195 -9.43 9.65 -1.21
N TYR A 196 -8.33 10.12 -1.81
CA TYR A 196 -7.58 11.24 -1.25
C TYR A 196 -8.40 12.53 -1.20
N ALA A 197 -9.10 12.86 -2.28
CA ALA A 197 -9.92 14.08 -2.39
C ALA A 197 -11.11 14.12 -1.40
N ASN A 198 -11.61 12.94 -1.01
CA ASN A 198 -12.75 12.83 -0.08
C ASN A 198 -12.35 12.94 1.41
N HIS A 199 -11.06 13.04 1.72
CA HIS A 199 -10.54 13.21 3.07
C HIS A 199 -9.98 14.62 3.27
N ASP A 200 -10.21 15.19 4.44
CA ASP A 200 -9.62 16.47 4.84
C ASP A 200 -8.55 16.26 5.92
N LEU A 201 -7.31 16.18 5.50
CA LEU A 201 -6.16 16.04 6.39
C LEU A 201 -5.59 17.39 6.86
N ARG A 202 -6.28 18.49 6.59
CA ARG A 202 -5.91 19.85 7.04
C ARG A 202 -4.46 20.23 6.73
N GLY A 203 -3.96 19.84 5.54
CA GLY A 203 -2.61 20.11 5.10
C GLY A 203 -1.57 19.06 5.48
N ALA A 204 -1.93 18.04 6.27
CA ALA A 204 -1.01 16.96 6.61
C ALA A 204 -0.72 16.00 5.44
N GLY A 205 -1.63 15.90 4.48
CA GLY A 205 -1.49 15.00 3.33
C GLY A 205 -0.67 15.61 2.19
N CYS A 206 0.09 14.79 1.49
CA CYS A 206 0.76 15.14 0.25
C CYS A 206 0.83 13.95 -0.69
N VAL A 207 0.53 14.16 -1.95
CA VAL A 207 0.60 13.13 -2.99
C VAL A 207 2.03 13.00 -3.50
N ALA A 208 2.63 11.84 -3.32
CA ALA A 208 3.89 11.46 -3.94
C ALA A 208 3.59 10.80 -5.28
N ILE A 209 3.84 11.53 -6.38
CA ILE A 209 3.49 11.03 -7.71
C ILE A 209 4.70 10.53 -8.48
N ASP A 210 4.53 9.40 -9.18
CA ASP A 210 5.51 8.94 -10.16
C ASP A 210 5.47 9.87 -11.39
N PRO A 211 6.54 10.61 -11.68
CA PRO A 211 6.55 11.53 -12.80
C PRO A 211 6.46 10.81 -14.16
N ALA A 212 6.90 9.57 -14.26
CA ALA A 212 6.74 8.77 -15.48
C ALA A 212 5.27 8.45 -15.74
N LEU A 213 4.51 8.10 -14.70
CA LEU A 213 3.07 7.92 -14.80
C LEU A 213 2.39 9.22 -15.25
N LEU A 214 2.75 10.33 -14.63
CA LEU A 214 2.19 11.64 -14.96
C LEU A 214 2.43 12.02 -16.43
N ASP A 215 3.65 11.86 -16.92
CA ASP A 215 4.01 12.11 -18.32
C ASP A 215 3.27 11.18 -19.27
N THR A 216 3.19 9.89 -18.94
CA THR A 216 2.48 8.90 -19.76
C THR A 216 0.99 9.22 -19.86
N VAL A 217 0.33 9.52 -18.75
CA VAL A 217 -1.10 9.86 -18.74
C VAL A 217 -1.35 11.18 -19.49
N ASN A 218 -0.45 12.16 -19.37
CA ASN A 218 -0.55 13.40 -20.14
C ASN A 218 -0.50 13.13 -21.64
N ARG A 219 0.39 12.23 -22.09
CA ARG A 219 0.47 11.83 -23.50
C ARG A 219 -0.74 10.99 -23.93
N MET A 220 -1.26 10.12 -23.07
CA MET A 220 -2.51 9.38 -23.33
C MET A 220 -3.69 10.32 -23.59
N ALA A 221 -3.77 11.44 -22.86
CA ALA A 221 -4.82 12.45 -23.03
C ALA A 221 -4.75 13.15 -24.42
N GLU A 222 -3.60 13.17 -25.05
CA GLU A 222 -3.41 13.66 -26.42
C GLU A 222 -3.76 12.59 -27.48
N GLY A 223 -3.68 11.32 -27.11
CA GLY A 223 -3.92 10.14 -27.96
C GLY A 223 -2.70 9.24 -28.04
N TYR A 224 -2.94 7.95 -28.07
CA TYR A 224 -1.88 6.94 -28.08
C TYR A 224 -2.32 5.68 -28.81
N LYS A 225 -1.38 4.78 -29.03
CA LYS A 225 -1.60 3.50 -29.68
C LYS A 225 -1.20 2.36 -28.75
N VAL A 226 -1.76 1.18 -29.02
CA VAL A 226 -1.45 -0.07 -28.31
C VAL A 226 -0.89 -1.07 -29.33
N GLY A 227 0.24 -1.69 -28.97
CA GLY A 227 0.88 -2.71 -29.81
C GLY A 227 2.23 -3.15 -29.26
N SER A 228 2.74 -4.26 -29.77
CA SER A 228 3.95 -4.91 -29.26
C SER A 228 5.26 -4.31 -29.76
N ALA A 229 5.22 -3.50 -30.80
CA ALA A 229 6.41 -2.94 -31.43
C ALA A 229 6.11 -1.58 -32.07
N ARG A 230 7.16 -0.86 -32.40
CA ARG A 230 7.10 0.42 -33.10
C ARG A 230 7.35 0.18 -34.59
N PRO A 231 6.53 0.74 -35.49
CA PRO A 231 6.80 0.63 -36.93
C PRO A 231 8.13 1.32 -37.27
N PRO A 232 8.86 0.84 -38.27
CA PRO A 232 10.10 1.45 -38.71
C PRO A 232 9.85 2.91 -39.17
N GLN A 233 10.70 3.83 -38.77
CA GLN A 233 10.58 5.27 -39.10
C GLN A 233 10.81 5.59 -40.57
N ALA A 234 11.47 4.72 -41.32
CA ALA A 234 11.70 4.87 -42.76
C ALA A 234 11.21 3.64 -43.49
N GLU A 235 10.33 3.82 -44.48
CA GLU A 235 10.08 2.80 -45.48
C GLU A 235 11.38 2.52 -46.22
N ARG A 236 11.93 1.32 -46.05
CA ARG A 236 13.01 0.88 -46.94
C ARG A 236 12.46 0.90 -48.36
N PRO A 237 13.16 1.53 -49.31
CA PRO A 237 12.73 1.49 -50.70
C PRO A 237 12.57 0.01 -51.13
N LYS A 238 11.34 -0.40 -51.39
CA LYS A 238 11.02 -1.76 -51.86
C LYS A 238 11.74 -1.99 -53.18
N ARG A 239 12.78 -2.83 -53.17
CA ARG A 239 13.37 -3.31 -54.41
C ARG A 239 12.37 -4.28 -55.06
N LEU A 240 12.25 -4.26 -56.38
CA LEU A 240 11.38 -5.16 -57.13
C LEU A 240 11.52 -6.65 -56.76
N ARG A 241 12.63 -7.02 -56.13
CA ARG A 241 12.96 -8.36 -55.68
C ARG A 241 12.27 -8.71 -54.32
N ASP A 242 11.85 -7.71 -53.55
CA ASP A 242 11.28 -7.88 -52.21
C ASP A 242 9.75 -8.10 -52.26
N SER A 243 9.16 -7.94 -53.47
CA SER A 243 7.72 -8.12 -53.68
C SER A 243 7.27 -9.59 -53.69
N TRP A 244 8.19 -10.54 -53.62
CA TRP A 244 7.89 -11.97 -53.63
C TRP A 244 7.91 -12.63 -52.24
N PHE A 245 8.35 -11.90 -51.26
CA PHE A 245 8.24 -12.30 -49.86
C PHE A 245 7.24 -11.34 -49.18
N THR A 246 6.09 -11.86 -48.80
CA THR A 246 5.16 -11.15 -47.91
C THR A 246 5.93 -10.84 -46.65
N ASN A 247 6.21 -9.54 -46.41
CA ASN A 247 6.78 -9.09 -45.15
C ASN A 247 5.73 -9.34 -44.06
N GLU A 248 6.00 -10.32 -43.19
CA GLU A 248 5.29 -10.55 -41.94
C GLU A 248 5.59 -9.48 -40.89
N ASP A 249 6.21 -8.36 -41.24
CA ASP A 249 6.63 -7.28 -40.35
C ASP A 249 5.64 -6.10 -40.29
N ASP A 250 4.37 -6.31 -40.65
CA ASP A 250 3.35 -5.29 -40.43
C ASP A 250 3.02 -5.24 -38.93
N VAL A 251 3.66 -4.28 -38.25
CA VAL A 251 3.37 -3.98 -36.84
C VAL A 251 1.91 -3.53 -36.71
N HIS A 252 1.11 -4.36 -36.06
CA HIS A 252 -0.29 -4.04 -35.83
C HIS A 252 -0.41 -3.10 -34.60
N LEU A 253 -0.95 -1.92 -34.84
CA LEU A 253 -1.23 -0.92 -33.79
C LEU A 253 -2.71 -0.60 -33.78
N GLU A 254 -3.30 -0.61 -32.59
CA GLU A 254 -4.67 -0.19 -32.36
C GLU A 254 -4.70 1.15 -31.60
N PRO A 255 -5.71 2.00 -31.80
CA PRO A 255 -5.90 3.18 -30.97
C PRO A 255 -6.13 2.76 -29.51
N GLY A 256 -5.47 3.43 -28.57
CA GLY A 256 -5.76 3.25 -27.15
C GLY A 256 -7.15 3.78 -26.77
N THR A 257 -7.79 3.16 -25.80
CA THR A 257 -9.17 3.47 -25.37
C THR A 257 -9.24 4.51 -24.26
N GLY A 258 -8.13 4.83 -23.60
CA GLY A 258 -8.10 5.62 -22.35
C GLY A 258 -7.91 7.12 -22.52
N LYS A 259 -8.01 7.68 -23.73
CA LYS A 259 -7.75 9.12 -23.97
C LYS A 259 -8.60 10.05 -23.11
N GLU A 260 -9.91 9.84 -23.07
CA GLU A 260 -10.84 10.68 -22.32
C GLU A 260 -10.70 10.48 -20.80
N ASP A 261 -10.50 9.24 -20.39
CA ASP A 261 -10.25 8.89 -18.98
C ASP A 261 -8.95 9.51 -18.46
N ALA A 262 -7.90 9.49 -19.26
CA ALA A 262 -6.63 10.14 -18.94
C ALA A 262 -6.80 11.66 -18.74
N ALA A 263 -7.52 12.32 -19.65
CA ALA A 263 -7.80 13.76 -19.55
C ALA A 263 -8.62 14.09 -18.31
N ARG A 264 -9.66 13.31 -18.02
CA ARG A 264 -10.50 13.47 -16.82
C ARG A 264 -9.70 13.27 -15.54
N TRP A 265 -8.87 12.22 -15.47
CA TRP A 265 -8.04 11.92 -14.32
C TRP A 265 -7.04 13.03 -14.03
N LEU A 266 -6.35 13.55 -15.05
CA LEU A 266 -5.43 14.69 -14.90
C LEU A 266 -6.12 15.94 -14.38
N LYS A 267 -7.33 16.22 -14.86
CA LYS A 267 -8.12 17.35 -14.37
C LYS A 267 -8.41 17.24 -12.88
N ARG A 268 -8.81 16.05 -12.43
CA ARG A 268 -9.08 15.77 -11.00
C ARG A 268 -7.81 15.81 -10.16
N LEU A 269 -6.72 15.28 -10.70
CA LEU A 269 -5.41 15.33 -10.01
C LEU A 269 -4.94 16.77 -9.78
N ARG A 270 -5.15 17.67 -10.74
CA ARG A 270 -4.80 19.09 -10.62
C ARG A 270 -5.57 19.84 -9.54
N GLU A 271 -6.69 19.31 -9.09
CA GLU A 271 -7.49 19.90 -8.01
C GLU A 271 -6.91 19.60 -6.61
N LEU A 272 -5.97 18.65 -6.50
CA LEU A 272 -5.29 18.34 -5.25
C LEU A 272 -4.25 19.42 -4.93
N ASP A 273 -3.98 19.62 -3.64
CA ASP A 273 -3.26 20.79 -3.12
C ASP A 273 -1.78 20.59 -2.85
N CYS A 274 -1.29 19.35 -2.78
CA CYS A 274 0.09 19.06 -2.44
C CYS A 274 0.67 17.92 -3.27
N PHE A 275 1.85 18.17 -3.86
CA PHE A 275 2.61 17.19 -4.63
C PHE A 275 4.07 17.13 -4.22
N MET A 276 4.64 15.94 -4.26
CA MET A 276 6.07 15.66 -4.18
C MET A 276 6.45 14.58 -5.19
N SER A 277 7.71 14.50 -5.58
CA SER A 277 8.15 13.58 -6.62
C SER A 277 8.60 12.23 -6.04
N MET A 278 8.24 11.16 -6.74
CA MET A 278 8.94 9.89 -6.70
C MET A 278 10.09 9.89 -7.73
N PRO A 279 11.04 8.94 -7.68
CA PRO A 279 11.93 8.67 -8.80
C PRO A 279 11.14 8.36 -10.08
N TRP A 280 11.69 8.73 -11.25
CA TRP A 280 11.08 8.42 -12.54
C TRP A 280 10.83 6.92 -12.72
N ALA A 281 9.62 6.54 -13.05
CA ALA A 281 9.18 5.14 -13.15
C ALA A 281 9.45 4.32 -11.87
N ASN A 282 9.40 4.96 -10.72
CA ASN A 282 9.73 4.35 -9.43
C ASN A 282 11.09 3.63 -9.44
N ALA A 283 12.07 4.14 -10.20
CA ALA A 283 13.39 3.56 -10.30
C ALA A 283 14.07 3.45 -8.92
N ASN A 284 14.86 2.40 -8.74
CA ASN A 284 15.70 2.27 -7.55
C ASN A 284 16.74 3.39 -7.52
N ALA A 285 16.57 4.33 -6.57
CA ALA A 285 17.40 5.52 -6.49
C ALA A 285 18.88 5.21 -6.24
N SER A 286 19.17 4.19 -5.44
CA SER A 286 20.53 3.72 -5.19
C SER A 286 21.20 3.17 -6.44
N SER A 287 20.48 2.40 -7.24
CA SER A 287 20.97 1.87 -8.52
C SER A 287 21.25 2.99 -9.53
N VAL A 288 20.38 3.99 -9.61
CA VAL A 288 20.58 5.16 -10.45
C VAL A 288 21.85 5.92 -10.03
N ALA A 289 22.04 6.12 -8.72
CA ALA A 289 23.24 6.78 -8.21
C ALA A 289 24.52 5.96 -8.45
N LYS A 290 24.47 4.64 -8.26
CA LYS A 290 25.61 3.73 -8.54
C LYS A 290 26.07 3.77 -9.99
N ALA A 291 25.16 4.01 -10.93
CA ALA A 291 25.51 4.13 -12.34
C ALA A 291 26.50 5.29 -12.64
N ASN A 292 26.63 6.23 -11.71
CA ASN A 292 27.51 7.40 -11.80
C ASN A 292 27.44 8.12 -13.16
N ASN A 293 26.23 8.23 -13.69
CA ASN A 293 25.93 8.86 -14.97
C ASN A 293 25.06 10.11 -14.73
N PRO A 294 25.59 11.33 -14.97
CA PRO A 294 24.85 12.58 -14.70
C PRO A 294 23.52 12.67 -15.45
N PHE A 295 23.44 12.14 -16.66
CA PHE A 295 22.20 12.12 -17.43
C PHE A 295 21.14 11.22 -16.76
N LEU A 296 21.50 9.99 -16.42
CA LEU A 296 20.60 9.06 -15.73
C LEU A 296 20.18 9.61 -14.36
N THR A 297 21.10 10.23 -13.63
CA THR A 297 20.80 10.85 -12.33
C THR A 297 19.77 11.99 -12.48
N TYR A 298 19.94 12.84 -13.48
CA TYR A 298 18.97 13.91 -13.76
C TYR A 298 17.61 13.33 -14.17
N GLU A 299 17.57 12.47 -15.16
CA GLU A 299 16.34 11.86 -15.68
C GLU A 299 15.61 11.06 -14.59
N GLY A 300 16.34 10.25 -13.82
CA GLY A 300 15.77 9.37 -12.81
C GLY A 300 15.33 10.06 -11.52
N LEU A 301 16.07 11.07 -11.06
CA LEU A 301 15.91 11.60 -9.71
C LEU A 301 15.56 13.10 -9.65
N GLN A 302 15.84 13.89 -10.66
CA GLN A 302 15.67 15.36 -10.62
C GLN A 302 14.58 15.88 -11.55
N ARG A 303 14.37 15.26 -12.69
CA ARG A 303 13.41 15.68 -13.71
C ARG A 303 11.97 15.71 -13.21
N GLY A 304 11.64 14.87 -12.21
CA GLY A 304 10.28 14.70 -11.72
C GLY A 304 9.64 15.99 -11.21
N ASN A 305 10.36 16.82 -10.47
CA ASN A 305 9.86 18.10 -9.98
C ASN A 305 9.44 19.04 -11.12
N HIS A 306 10.25 19.11 -12.17
CA HIS A 306 9.94 19.89 -13.35
C HIS A 306 8.72 19.34 -14.13
N THR A 307 8.60 18.01 -14.21
CA THR A 307 7.44 17.36 -14.83
C THR A 307 6.14 17.67 -14.09
N ILE A 308 6.17 17.67 -12.76
CA ILE A 308 5.02 18.07 -11.92
C ILE A 308 4.61 19.52 -12.23
N GLU A 309 5.55 20.46 -12.23
CA GLU A 309 5.25 21.86 -12.56
C GLU A 309 4.66 22.02 -13.97
N ARG A 310 5.25 21.36 -14.95
CA ARG A 310 4.82 21.45 -16.35
C ARG A 310 3.42 20.89 -16.59
N ILE A 311 3.10 19.76 -16.00
CA ILE A 311 1.83 19.04 -16.27
C ILE A 311 0.73 19.47 -15.31
N LEU A 312 1.02 19.61 -14.02
CA LEU A 312 0.02 19.95 -13.01
C LEU A 312 -0.11 21.46 -12.77
N GLY A 313 0.85 22.27 -13.22
CA GLY A 313 0.85 23.70 -12.99
C GLY A 313 1.09 24.10 -11.53
N ALA A 314 1.55 23.17 -10.70
CA ALA A 314 1.81 23.38 -9.28
C ALA A 314 3.27 23.07 -8.94
N LYS A 315 3.89 23.91 -8.10
CA LYS A 315 5.22 23.61 -7.58
C LYS A 315 5.14 22.45 -6.59
N PRO A 316 6.09 21.50 -6.63
CA PRO A 316 6.23 20.53 -5.56
C PRO A 316 6.38 21.20 -4.20
N ALA A 317 5.72 20.67 -3.18
CA ALA A 317 5.74 21.22 -1.83
C ALA A 317 7.11 21.07 -1.14
N THR A 318 7.94 20.17 -1.64
CA THR A 318 9.27 19.87 -1.13
C THR A 318 10.16 19.32 -2.24
N THR A 319 11.48 19.43 -2.05
CA THR A 319 12.49 18.75 -2.90
C THR A 319 12.82 17.36 -2.40
N VAL A 320 12.28 16.93 -1.27
CA VAL A 320 12.47 15.57 -0.74
C VAL A 320 11.89 14.54 -1.70
N LEU A 321 12.69 13.56 -2.08
CA LEU A 321 12.32 12.52 -3.01
C LEU A 321 11.70 11.33 -2.25
N ALA A 322 10.50 10.93 -2.64
CA ALA A 322 9.85 9.75 -2.07
C ALA A 322 10.40 8.48 -2.75
N VAL A 323 11.53 8.01 -2.26
CA VAL A 323 12.25 6.86 -2.85
C VAL A 323 11.59 5.53 -2.48
N GLY A 324 11.50 4.62 -3.42
CA GLY A 324 11.14 3.19 -3.31
C GLY A 324 10.46 2.78 -1.99
N SER A 325 11.08 1.88 -1.26
CA SER A 325 10.64 1.45 0.08
C SER A 325 11.16 2.33 1.23
N GLY A 326 11.93 3.37 0.92
CA GLY A 326 12.60 4.19 1.91
C GLY A 326 14.02 3.72 2.27
N TYR A 327 14.54 2.72 1.59
CA TYR A 327 15.94 2.28 1.75
C TYR A 327 16.84 2.95 0.70
N VAL A 328 17.93 3.56 1.15
CA VAL A 328 18.94 4.20 0.29
C VAL A 328 20.33 3.92 0.84
N ASP A 329 21.22 3.43 0.00
CA ASP A 329 22.62 3.11 0.35
C ASP A 329 23.65 3.95 -0.40
N GLN A 330 23.20 4.91 -1.21
CA GLN A 330 24.05 5.78 -2.02
C GLN A 330 23.70 7.26 -1.78
N GLN A 331 24.67 8.13 -1.96
CA GLN A 331 24.41 9.57 -1.92
C GLN A 331 23.56 10.00 -3.11
N LEU A 332 22.46 10.70 -2.82
CA LEU A 332 21.55 11.23 -3.82
C LEU A 332 21.73 12.75 -4.00
N PRO A 333 21.39 13.31 -5.15
CA PRO A 333 21.47 14.74 -5.41
C PRO A 333 20.38 15.55 -4.70
N LEU A 334 19.33 14.89 -4.23
CA LEU A 334 18.21 15.48 -3.49
C LEU A 334 18.05 14.81 -2.13
N PRO A 335 17.46 15.51 -1.15
CA PRO A 335 17.06 14.86 0.09
C PRO A 335 16.02 13.77 -0.19
N ALA A 336 16.00 12.72 0.63
CA ALA A 336 15.09 11.59 0.47
C ALA A 336 14.26 11.32 1.73
N LEU A 337 13.07 10.78 1.53
CA LEU A 337 12.23 10.21 2.57
C LEU A 337 12.67 8.77 2.82
N VAL A 338 13.27 8.48 3.97
CA VAL A 338 13.90 7.20 4.28
C VAL A 338 13.40 6.61 5.60
N ALA A 339 13.44 5.28 5.70
CA ALA A 339 13.17 4.60 6.95
C ALA A 339 14.25 4.93 7.99
N ASP A 340 13.87 5.08 9.25
CA ASP A 340 14.75 5.50 10.36
C ASP A 340 15.86 4.51 10.68
N ASN A 341 15.74 3.26 10.24
CA ASN A 341 16.79 2.25 10.34
C ASN A 341 17.76 2.21 9.13
N THR A 342 17.59 3.14 8.18
CA THR A 342 18.45 3.23 7.01
C THR A 342 19.74 3.96 7.35
N SER A 343 20.89 3.33 7.07
CA SER A 343 22.22 3.92 7.22
C SER A 343 22.60 4.65 5.93
N TRP A 344 22.23 5.93 5.84
CA TRP A 344 22.51 6.75 4.67
C TRP A 344 23.13 8.11 5.08
N PRO A 345 24.22 8.55 4.46
CA PRO A 345 24.92 9.78 4.86
C PRO A 345 24.29 11.08 4.31
N GLY A 346 23.21 10.99 3.55
CA GLY A 346 22.57 12.13 2.90
C GLY A 346 21.58 12.90 3.78
N ARG A 347 21.01 13.96 3.22
CA ARG A 347 19.92 14.72 3.86
C ARG A 347 18.62 13.94 3.74
N ALA A 348 17.92 13.77 4.84
CA ALA A 348 16.74 12.93 4.90
C ALA A 348 15.60 13.56 5.73
N VAL A 349 14.39 13.16 5.38
CA VAL A 349 13.25 13.10 6.29
C VAL A 349 13.07 11.63 6.63
N THR A 350 13.02 11.29 7.92
CA THR A 350 12.90 9.90 8.35
C THR A 350 11.48 9.55 8.75
N PHE A 351 11.10 8.30 8.53
CA PHE A 351 9.87 7.71 9.04
C PHE A 351 10.17 6.40 9.78
N ASP A 352 9.28 6.03 10.72
CA ASP A 352 9.40 4.78 11.50
C ASP A 352 9.37 3.55 10.56
N ALA A 353 10.45 2.77 10.56
CA ALA A 353 10.57 1.57 9.74
C ALA A 353 9.51 0.52 10.03
N SER A 354 9.10 0.36 11.30
CA SER A 354 8.05 -0.58 11.68
C SER A 354 6.68 -0.14 11.17
N LEU A 355 6.37 1.15 11.28
CA LEU A 355 5.17 1.72 10.68
C LEU A 355 5.18 1.52 9.16
N GLY A 356 6.28 1.85 8.50
CA GLY A 356 6.43 1.66 7.06
C GLY A 356 6.21 0.22 6.63
N ALA A 357 6.73 -0.76 7.39
CA ALA A 357 6.53 -2.18 7.12
C ALA A 357 5.05 -2.61 7.29
N LEU A 358 4.37 -2.10 8.29
CA LEU A 358 2.94 -2.39 8.51
C LEU A 358 2.07 -1.72 7.43
N LEU A 359 2.37 -0.48 7.05
CA LEU A 359 1.67 0.22 5.98
C LEU A 359 1.97 -0.37 4.59
N ALA A 360 3.14 -0.97 4.37
CA ALA A 360 3.45 -1.67 3.12
C ALA A 360 2.46 -2.80 2.80
N GLN A 361 1.81 -3.36 3.81
CA GLN A 361 0.76 -4.37 3.64
C GLN A 361 -0.49 -3.84 2.94
N THR A 362 -0.66 -2.53 2.86
CA THR A 362 -1.79 -1.87 2.19
C THR A 362 -1.59 -1.70 0.67
N GLY A 363 -0.51 -2.22 0.13
CA GLY A 363 -0.23 -2.19 -1.32
C GLY A 363 -1.05 -3.22 -2.09
N SER A 364 -1.37 -2.90 -3.34
CA SER A 364 -2.02 -3.83 -4.29
C SER A 364 -1.08 -4.90 -4.85
N LYS A 365 0.22 -4.72 -4.64
CA LYS A 365 1.27 -5.67 -5.03
C LYS A 365 2.18 -5.94 -3.83
N PRO A 366 2.72 -7.17 -3.70
CA PRO A 366 3.74 -7.45 -2.71
C PRO A 366 4.92 -6.48 -2.87
N GLN A 367 5.35 -5.89 -1.78
CA GLN A 367 6.50 -5.00 -1.77
C GLN A 367 7.62 -5.61 -0.93
N THR A 368 8.82 -5.63 -1.49
CA THR A 368 10.01 -5.93 -0.72
C THR A 368 10.31 -4.72 0.16
N VAL A 369 10.12 -4.88 1.45
CA VAL A 369 10.54 -3.87 2.42
C VAL A 369 11.98 -4.16 2.79
N GLY A 370 12.88 -3.26 2.38
CA GLY A 370 14.34 -3.42 2.57
C GLY A 370 14.83 -3.40 4.02
N TYR A 371 13.94 -3.35 4.98
CA TYR A 371 14.21 -3.32 6.42
C TYR A 371 13.50 -4.44 7.18
N SER A 372 13.17 -5.56 6.52
CA SER A 372 12.61 -6.72 7.22
C SER A 372 13.69 -7.41 8.06
N ASN A 373 13.40 -7.67 9.32
CA ASN A 373 14.22 -8.58 10.12
C ASN A 373 14.02 -10.01 9.59
N PRO A 374 15.09 -10.71 9.16
CA PRO A 374 14.95 -12.07 8.63
C PRO A 374 14.44 -13.09 9.66
N GLU A 375 14.51 -12.78 10.94
CA GLU A 375 13.93 -13.61 12.01
C GLU A 375 12.41 -13.44 12.11
N LEU A 376 11.86 -12.35 11.59
CA LEU A 376 10.45 -12.05 11.57
C LEU A 376 9.85 -12.38 10.20
N ARG A 377 9.89 -13.64 9.81
CA ARG A 377 9.30 -14.12 8.56
C ARG A 377 7.80 -14.27 8.69
N TYR A 378 7.09 -13.19 8.50
CA TYR A 378 5.65 -13.20 8.38
C TYR A 378 5.25 -12.84 6.94
N ASP A 379 4.57 -13.76 6.27
CA ASP A 379 4.05 -13.53 4.94
C ASP A 379 2.62 -12.98 5.03
N TYR A 380 2.52 -11.65 5.09
CA TYR A 380 1.24 -10.96 5.14
C TYR A 380 0.41 -11.15 3.86
N SER A 381 1.00 -11.64 2.77
CA SER A 381 0.26 -11.91 1.53
C SER A 381 -0.75 -13.05 1.69
N LEU A 382 -0.62 -13.86 2.74
CA LEU A 382 -1.57 -14.89 3.10
C LEU A 382 -2.83 -14.34 3.79
N ASP A 383 -2.76 -13.13 4.35
CA ASP A 383 -3.92 -12.46 4.92
C ASP A 383 -4.76 -11.77 3.86
N SER A 384 -6.05 -11.64 4.13
CA SER A 384 -6.97 -10.93 3.24
C SER A 384 -6.66 -9.43 3.18
N ASP A 385 -7.06 -8.80 2.08
CA ASP A 385 -6.84 -7.38 1.85
C ASP A 385 -7.45 -6.51 2.97
N LEU A 386 -8.63 -6.90 3.47
CA LEU A 386 -9.29 -6.19 4.56
C LEU A 386 -8.52 -6.33 5.89
N SER A 387 -7.99 -7.51 6.21
CA SER A 387 -7.17 -7.70 7.41
C SER A 387 -5.92 -6.82 7.39
N ARG A 388 -5.29 -6.70 6.23
CA ARG A 388 -4.13 -5.82 6.03
C ARG A 388 -4.50 -4.34 6.13
N ALA A 389 -5.65 -3.94 5.58
CA ALA A 389 -6.16 -2.58 5.68
C ALA A 389 -6.47 -2.17 7.13
N ILE A 390 -7.13 -3.04 7.89
CA ILE A 390 -7.43 -2.82 9.31
C ILE A 390 -6.13 -2.68 10.10
N THR A 391 -5.15 -3.54 9.85
CA THR A 391 -3.82 -3.48 10.47
C THR A 391 -3.12 -2.16 10.17
N GLY A 392 -3.19 -1.67 8.93
CA GLY A 392 -2.62 -0.38 8.55
C GLY A 392 -3.22 0.80 9.33
N GLY A 393 -4.54 0.82 9.50
CA GLY A 393 -5.22 1.83 10.30
C GLY A 393 -4.84 1.79 11.79
N ALA A 394 -4.73 0.60 12.37
CA ALA A 394 -4.27 0.43 13.74
C ALA A 394 -2.80 0.85 13.92
N ALA A 395 -1.94 0.51 12.97
CA ALA A 395 -0.54 0.89 12.98
C ALA A 395 -0.34 2.41 12.99
N LEU A 396 -1.13 3.13 12.20
CA LEU A 396 -1.09 4.59 12.16
C LEU A 396 -1.50 5.19 13.51
N SER A 397 -2.53 4.67 14.13
CA SER A 397 -2.98 5.11 15.45
C SER A 397 -1.92 4.84 16.54
N LEU A 398 -1.22 3.73 16.48
CA LEU A 398 -0.09 3.43 17.37
C LEU A 398 1.07 4.41 17.19
N ALA A 399 1.43 4.71 15.94
CA ALA A 399 2.52 5.63 15.62
C ALA A 399 2.23 7.08 16.05
N ALA A 400 0.97 7.46 16.14
CA ALA A 400 0.54 8.81 16.52
C ALA A 400 0.83 9.20 17.97
N SER A 401 1.34 8.29 18.79
CA SER A 401 1.90 8.60 20.12
C SER A 401 3.18 9.43 20.06
N ASP A 402 3.81 9.55 18.90
CA ASP A 402 5.00 10.36 18.61
C ASP A 402 4.78 11.18 17.32
N ASP A 403 5.68 12.15 17.08
CA ASP A 403 5.71 12.86 15.82
C ASP A 403 5.96 11.86 14.69
N THR A 404 5.08 11.84 13.69
CA THR A 404 5.02 10.77 12.72
C THR A 404 4.92 11.28 11.28
N VAL A 405 5.69 10.67 10.41
CA VAL A 405 5.49 10.70 8.96
C VAL A 405 4.99 9.33 8.53
N ALA A 406 3.73 9.26 8.14
CA ALA A 406 3.12 8.03 7.64
C ALA A 406 3.31 7.96 6.11
N ARG A 407 4.23 7.13 5.66
CA ARG A 407 4.44 6.86 4.26
C ARG A 407 3.65 5.63 3.85
N LEU A 408 2.63 5.82 3.04
CA LEU A 408 1.88 4.73 2.42
C LEU A 408 2.72 4.08 1.30
N PRO A 409 2.45 2.82 0.94
CA PRO A 409 3.27 2.11 -0.03
C PRO A 409 3.05 2.60 -1.46
N ASN A 410 4.04 2.40 -2.31
CA ASN A 410 3.84 2.47 -3.75
C ASN A 410 2.83 1.39 -4.18
N TYR A 411 2.12 1.58 -5.28
CA TYR A 411 1.03 0.69 -5.71
C TYR A 411 -0.05 0.49 -4.64
N LEU A 412 -0.45 1.57 -4.01
CA LEU A 412 -1.44 1.61 -2.96
C LEU A 412 -2.78 1.01 -3.45
N ASP A 413 -3.40 0.19 -2.59
CA ASP A 413 -4.77 -0.26 -2.81
C ASP A 413 -5.77 0.80 -2.32
N PRO A 414 -6.75 1.22 -3.13
CA PRO A 414 -7.67 2.29 -2.74
C PRO A 414 -8.52 1.98 -1.51
N SER A 415 -8.94 0.74 -1.34
CA SER A 415 -9.76 0.34 -0.19
C SER A 415 -8.94 0.36 1.11
N ALA A 416 -7.68 -0.08 1.04
CA ALA A 416 -6.75 0.00 2.16
C ALA A 416 -6.32 1.44 2.46
N ALA A 417 -6.15 2.27 1.42
CA ALA A 417 -5.89 3.69 1.56
C ALA A 417 -6.98 4.41 2.34
N GLU A 418 -8.25 4.08 2.08
CA GLU A 418 -9.38 4.64 2.79
C GLU A 418 -9.28 4.40 4.30
N TYR A 419 -8.97 3.17 4.74
CA TYR A 419 -8.75 2.87 6.16
C TYR A 419 -7.63 3.70 6.79
N ALA A 420 -6.51 3.87 6.10
CA ALA A 420 -5.39 4.66 6.57
C ALA A 420 -5.75 6.16 6.65
N LEU A 421 -6.44 6.69 5.65
CA LEU A 421 -6.87 8.09 5.64
C LEU A 421 -7.98 8.35 6.65
N ASP A 422 -8.92 7.45 6.86
CA ASP A 422 -9.92 7.52 7.92
C ASP A 422 -9.26 7.59 9.30
N SER A 423 -8.25 6.78 9.54
CA SER A 423 -7.48 6.80 10.79
C SER A 423 -6.73 8.12 10.98
N ALA A 424 -6.09 8.64 9.93
CA ALA A 424 -5.38 9.92 9.98
C ALA A 424 -6.34 11.08 10.24
N GLU A 425 -7.46 11.13 9.54
CA GLU A 425 -8.48 12.16 9.71
C GLU A 425 -9.08 12.12 11.13
N ALA A 426 -9.39 10.94 11.65
CA ALA A 426 -9.89 10.77 13.03
C ALA A 426 -8.87 11.23 14.08
N LEU A 427 -7.59 10.98 13.89
CA LEU A 427 -6.52 11.45 14.79
C LEU A 427 -6.41 12.97 14.79
N ILE A 428 -6.54 13.60 13.63
CA ILE A 428 -6.51 15.07 13.48
C ILE A 428 -7.78 15.68 14.08
N ASP A 429 -8.95 15.14 13.76
CA ASP A 429 -10.25 15.66 14.23
C ASP A 429 -10.43 15.55 15.73
N SER A 430 -9.87 14.51 16.34
CA SER A 430 -9.87 14.33 17.81
C SER A 430 -8.86 15.20 18.55
N GLY A 431 -7.94 15.86 17.83
CA GLY A 431 -6.85 16.64 18.42
C GLY A 431 -5.69 15.81 18.96
N GLN A 432 -5.68 14.50 18.77
CA GLN A 432 -4.55 13.63 19.14
C GLN A 432 -3.32 13.89 18.26
N SER A 433 -3.55 14.23 16.99
CA SER A 433 -2.51 14.59 16.05
C SER A 433 -2.69 16.02 15.56
N HIS A 434 -1.56 16.72 15.42
CA HIS A 434 -1.49 18.05 14.81
C HIS A 434 -1.06 17.88 13.34
N PRO A 435 -1.82 18.41 12.37
CA PRO A 435 -1.45 18.31 10.96
C PRO A 435 -0.18 19.09 10.68
N ARG A 436 0.80 18.46 10.07
CA ARG A 436 2.06 19.07 9.67
C ARG A 436 2.29 18.89 8.18
N THR A 437 2.57 20.00 7.48
CA THR A 437 2.81 19.96 6.05
C THR A 437 4.15 19.32 5.70
N VAL A 438 4.21 18.64 4.57
CA VAL A 438 5.44 18.07 4.03
C VAL A 438 6.55 19.13 3.85
N GLY A 439 6.17 20.34 3.41
CA GLY A 439 7.11 21.44 3.21
C GLY A 439 7.79 21.94 4.49
N SER A 440 7.19 21.71 5.66
CA SER A 440 7.73 22.13 6.97
C SER A 440 8.61 21.08 7.62
N LEU A 441 8.73 19.86 7.06
CA LEU A 441 9.53 18.79 7.62
C LEU A 441 11.02 19.14 7.60
N LYS A 442 11.67 18.95 8.75
CA LYS A 442 13.12 19.16 8.86
C LYS A 442 13.85 18.06 8.12
N GLN A 443 14.84 18.49 7.33
CA GLN A 443 15.74 17.57 6.65
C GLN A 443 17.02 17.51 7.47
N GLU A 444 17.26 16.35 8.08
CA GLU A 444 18.44 16.10 8.89
C GLU A 444 19.39 15.15 8.15
N THR A 445 20.67 15.24 8.46
CA THR A 445 21.61 14.19 8.03
C THR A 445 21.24 12.95 8.81
N ALA A 446 20.84 11.89 8.12
CA ALA A 446 20.52 10.62 8.76
C ALA A 446 21.78 10.14 9.48
N ALA A 447 21.70 10.01 10.81
CA ALA A 447 22.78 9.44 11.58
C ALA A 447 22.99 7.99 11.12
N PRO A 448 24.24 7.52 10.94
CA PRO A 448 24.49 6.14 10.62
C PRO A 448 23.93 5.27 11.75
N GLY A 449 22.78 4.68 11.53
CA GLY A 449 22.20 3.72 12.44
C GLY A 449 23.14 2.53 12.52
N SER A 450 23.62 2.21 13.72
CA SER A 450 24.36 0.97 13.95
C SER A 450 23.38 -0.19 13.88
N LEU A 451 23.12 -0.70 12.67
CA LEU A 451 22.47 -1.99 12.52
C LEU A 451 23.48 -3.08 12.88
N PRO A 452 23.17 -4.01 13.79
CA PRO A 452 23.90 -5.26 13.83
C PRO A 452 23.69 -5.93 12.48
N GLY A 453 24.81 -6.13 11.77
CA GLY A 453 24.84 -6.44 10.36
C GLY A 453 23.99 -7.62 9.92
N SER A 454 23.25 -7.42 8.87
CA SER A 454 23.03 -8.44 7.86
C SER A 454 23.03 -7.74 6.50
N PRO A 455 23.95 -8.07 5.61
CA PRO A 455 23.91 -7.56 4.25
C PRO A 455 22.78 -8.27 3.51
N PHE A 456 21.71 -7.54 3.18
CA PHE A 456 20.83 -7.99 2.12
C PHE A 456 21.50 -7.66 0.79
N SER A 457 21.93 -8.69 0.09
CA SER A 457 22.18 -8.60 -1.33
C SER A 457 20.82 -8.47 -2.03
N ASP A 458 20.65 -7.38 -2.78
CA ASP A 458 19.57 -7.25 -3.75
C ASP A 458 19.55 -8.46 -4.69
N PRO A 459 18.38 -8.94 -5.11
CA PRO A 459 18.26 -9.92 -6.18
C PRO A 459 18.69 -9.37 -7.53
#